data_caf3b40458ca4733c283bb0d501824d7
#
_entry.id   caf3b40458ca4733c283bb0d501824d7
#
_cell.length_a   1.000
_cell.length_b   1.000
_cell.length_c   1.000
_cell.angle_alpha   90.00
_cell.angle_beta   90.00
_cell.angle_gamma   90.00
#
_symmetry.space_group_name_H-M   'P 1'
#
loop_
_entity.id
_entity.type
_entity.pdbx_description
1 polymer ?
#
loop_
_entity_poly.entity_id
_entity_poly.type
_entity_poly.pdbx_seq_one_letter_code
_entity_poly.pdbx_strand_id
1 'polypeptide(L)'
;MAKYDDLPVFKATYDLLFQIFNVSQHWRRDIRYSLGEDLKKEIIEILQLIYQANSTRSKIAYISSCRVKIVKVKLQVRIAKDLKELHINQYAFLAEMMESVSKQLTSWMKSEQKKEQNFEQKEK
;
A
#
# COMPACT_ATOMS: atom_id res chain seq x y z
N MET A 1 20.45 -9.72 0.66
CA MET A 1 19.12 -9.18 0.33
C MET A 1 18.16 -9.49 1.48
N ALA A 2 17.47 -8.48 2.00
CA ALA A 2 16.50 -8.69 3.07
C ALA A 2 15.32 -9.52 2.56
N LYS A 3 14.75 -10.33 3.44
CA LYS A 3 13.50 -11.04 3.12
C LYS A 3 12.37 -10.02 2.99
N TYR A 4 11.46 -10.26 2.04
CA TYR A 4 10.36 -9.33 1.78
C TYR A 4 9.50 -9.06 3.03
N ASP A 5 9.28 -10.06 3.86
CA ASP A 5 8.47 -9.94 5.06
C ASP A 5 9.17 -9.19 6.21
N ASP A 6 10.47 -8.94 6.09
CA ASP A 6 11.22 -8.11 7.04
C ASP A 6 11.19 -6.62 6.67
N LEU A 7 10.71 -6.28 5.48
CA LEU A 7 10.62 -4.89 5.05
C LEU A 7 9.53 -4.16 5.83
N PRO A 8 9.85 -3.00 6.43
CA PRO A 8 8.83 -2.23 7.16
C PRO A 8 7.60 -1.88 6.33
N VAL A 9 7.78 -1.57 5.03
CA VAL A 9 6.65 -1.25 4.15
C VAL A 9 5.76 -2.46 3.91
N PHE A 10 6.33 -3.67 3.85
CA PHE A 10 5.54 -4.89 3.73
C PHE A 10 4.68 -5.09 4.97
N LYS A 11 5.30 -4.98 6.15
CA LYS A 11 4.59 -5.12 7.43
C LYS A 11 3.47 -4.09 7.56
N ALA A 12 3.75 -2.83 7.24
CA ALA A 12 2.75 -1.76 7.31
C ALA A 12 1.56 -2.05 6.39
N THR A 13 1.83 -2.53 5.17
CA THR A 13 0.79 -2.86 4.20
C THR A 13 -0.01 -4.10 4.65
N TYR A 14 0.68 -5.09 5.18
CA TYR A 14 0.05 -6.31 5.71
C TYR A 14 -0.89 -5.98 6.87
N ASP A 15 -0.44 -5.14 7.81
CA ASP A 15 -1.25 -4.69 8.94
C ASP A 15 -2.49 -3.91 8.46
N LEU A 16 -2.32 -3.08 7.43
CA LEU A 16 -3.44 -2.37 6.80
C LEU A 16 -4.47 -3.36 6.26
N LEU A 17 -4.02 -4.41 5.58
CA LEU A 17 -4.92 -5.44 5.05
C LEU A 17 -5.73 -6.09 6.18
N PHE A 18 -5.08 -6.41 7.29
CA PHE A 18 -5.73 -6.99 8.46
C PHE A 18 -6.82 -6.08 9.00
N GLN A 19 -6.54 -4.78 9.11
CA GLN A 19 -7.52 -3.82 9.58
C GLN A 19 -8.70 -3.70 8.63
N ILE A 20 -8.47 -3.77 7.33
CA ILE A 20 -9.55 -3.75 6.34
C ILE A 20 -10.43 -4.99 6.50
N PHE A 21 -9.86 -6.17 6.71
CA PHE A 21 -10.64 -7.38 6.99
C PHE A 21 -11.51 -7.20 8.24
N ASN A 22 -10.94 -6.62 9.30
CA ASN A 22 -11.67 -6.39 10.55
C ASN A 22 -12.85 -5.45 10.37
N VAL A 23 -12.63 -4.29 9.77
CA VAL A 23 -13.70 -3.28 9.67
C VAL A 23 -14.73 -3.66 8.62
N SER A 24 -14.31 -4.26 7.50
CA SER A 24 -15.22 -4.54 6.38
C SER A 24 -16.22 -5.65 6.67
N GLN A 25 -15.95 -6.53 7.63
CA GLN A 25 -16.90 -7.59 7.99
C GLN A 25 -18.20 -7.04 8.57
N HIS A 26 -18.19 -5.79 9.07
CA HIS A 26 -19.35 -5.12 9.64
C HIS A 26 -20.06 -4.21 8.63
N TRP A 27 -19.53 -4.09 7.42
CA TRP A 27 -20.13 -3.26 6.38
C TRP A 27 -21.42 -3.90 5.85
N ARG A 28 -22.32 -3.09 5.32
CA ARG A 28 -23.52 -3.61 4.64
C ARG A 28 -23.11 -4.58 3.57
N ARG A 29 -23.95 -5.59 3.36
CA ARG A 29 -23.63 -6.71 2.48
C ARG A 29 -23.20 -6.29 1.07
N ASP A 30 -23.96 -5.36 0.46
CA ASP A 30 -23.67 -4.87 -0.89
C ASP A 30 -22.33 -4.14 -0.97
N ILE A 31 -21.99 -3.34 0.05
CA ILE A 31 -20.72 -2.61 0.12
C ILE A 31 -19.58 -3.59 0.40
N ARG A 32 -19.80 -4.54 1.31
CA ARG A 32 -18.78 -5.53 1.67
C ARG A 32 -18.36 -6.37 0.47
N TYR A 33 -19.31 -6.81 -0.36
CA TYR A 33 -19.03 -7.68 -1.50
C TYR A 33 -18.66 -6.92 -2.78
N SER A 34 -18.69 -5.62 -2.78
CA SER A 34 -18.22 -4.79 -3.89
C SER A 34 -16.96 -4.04 -3.51
N LEU A 35 -17.11 -2.89 -2.86
CA LEU A 35 -15.99 -2.04 -2.43
C LEU A 35 -15.02 -2.78 -1.50
N GLY A 36 -15.54 -3.55 -0.55
CA GLY A 36 -14.73 -4.28 0.41
C GLY A 36 -13.83 -5.31 -0.24
N GLU A 37 -14.36 -6.09 -1.16
CA GLU A 37 -13.59 -7.12 -1.87
C GLU A 37 -12.54 -6.49 -2.79
N ASP A 38 -12.88 -5.43 -3.51
CA ASP A 38 -11.94 -4.76 -4.38
C ASP A 38 -10.80 -4.10 -3.58
N LEU A 39 -11.13 -3.51 -2.44
CA LEU A 39 -10.15 -2.89 -1.54
C LEU A 39 -9.11 -3.92 -1.05
N LYS A 40 -9.57 -5.07 -0.61
CA LYS A 40 -8.67 -6.15 -0.18
C LYS A 40 -7.77 -6.60 -1.32
N LYS A 41 -8.34 -6.77 -2.50
CA LYS A 41 -7.60 -7.17 -3.71
C LYS A 41 -6.50 -6.18 -4.04
N GLU A 42 -6.80 -4.87 -3.99
CA GLU A 42 -5.83 -3.82 -4.27
C GLU A 42 -4.66 -3.86 -3.28
N ILE A 43 -4.93 -4.06 -2.01
CA ILE A 43 -3.88 -4.11 -0.99
C ILE A 43 -3.02 -5.36 -1.18
N ILE A 44 -3.63 -6.51 -1.52
CA ILE A 44 -2.88 -7.74 -1.82
C ILE A 44 -1.98 -7.53 -3.03
N GLU A 45 -2.44 -6.81 -4.04
CA GLU A 45 -1.62 -6.50 -5.21
C GLU A 45 -0.42 -5.61 -4.84
N ILE A 46 -0.59 -4.67 -3.90
CA ILE A 46 0.53 -3.89 -3.38
C ILE A 46 1.56 -4.81 -2.71
N LEU A 47 1.11 -5.75 -1.90
CA LEU A 47 2.01 -6.71 -1.26
C LEU A 47 2.79 -7.53 -2.28
N GLN A 48 2.12 -7.98 -3.35
CA GLN A 48 2.78 -8.72 -4.44
C GLN A 48 3.82 -7.86 -5.14
N LEU A 49 3.52 -6.59 -5.39
CA LEU A 49 4.45 -5.65 -6.03
C LEU A 49 5.66 -5.37 -5.13
N ILE A 50 5.46 -5.26 -3.83
CA ILE A 50 6.56 -5.09 -2.86
C ILE A 50 7.49 -6.32 -2.92
N TYR A 51 6.89 -7.51 -2.96
CA TYR A 51 7.65 -8.75 -3.10
C TYR A 51 8.49 -8.73 -4.38
N GLN A 52 7.87 -8.38 -5.51
CA GLN A 52 8.55 -8.32 -6.81
C GLN A 52 9.67 -7.28 -6.81
N ALA A 53 9.42 -6.09 -6.23
CA ALA A 53 10.42 -5.04 -6.12
C ALA A 53 11.63 -5.52 -5.32
N ASN A 54 11.39 -6.21 -4.20
CA ASN A 54 12.46 -6.72 -3.36
C ASN A 54 13.31 -7.78 -4.05
N SER A 55 12.73 -8.50 -5.01
CA SER A 55 13.38 -9.63 -5.70
C SER A 55 14.09 -9.25 -6.99
N THR A 56 14.08 -7.99 -7.38
CA THR A 56 14.64 -7.53 -8.65
C THR A 56 15.63 -6.38 -8.46
N ARG A 57 16.46 -6.15 -9.45
CA ARG A 57 17.35 -4.98 -9.51
C ARG A 57 16.59 -3.73 -9.91
N SER A 58 15.68 -3.84 -10.88
CA SER A 58 14.91 -2.72 -11.42
C SER A 58 13.64 -2.52 -10.59
N LYS A 59 13.78 -1.86 -9.45
CA LYS A 59 12.71 -1.73 -8.46
C LYS A 59 11.74 -0.59 -8.74
N ILE A 60 12.18 0.45 -9.45
CA ILE A 60 11.43 1.71 -9.59
C ILE A 60 10.03 1.50 -10.17
N ALA A 61 9.91 0.69 -11.23
CA ALA A 61 8.60 0.44 -11.87
C ALA A 61 7.61 -0.20 -10.89
N TYR A 62 8.08 -1.16 -10.08
CA TYR A 62 7.22 -1.82 -9.10
C TYR A 62 6.81 -0.88 -7.97
N ILE A 63 7.74 -0.07 -7.49
CA ILE A 63 7.47 0.91 -6.42
C ILE A 63 6.48 1.97 -6.95
N SER A 64 6.68 2.43 -8.19
CA SER A 64 5.77 3.38 -8.84
C SER A 64 4.34 2.83 -8.91
N SER A 65 4.19 1.56 -9.29
CA SER A 65 2.88 0.89 -9.32
C SER A 65 2.25 0.83 -7.94
N CYS A 66 3.04 0.55 -6.90
CA CYS A 66 2.55 0.57 -5.52
C CYS A 66 2.03 1.94 -5.13
N ARG A 67 2.73 3.01 -5.52
CA ARG A 67 2.33 4.39 -5.19
C ARG A 67 1.00 4.77 -5.85
N VAL A 68 0.78 4.32 -7.08
CA VAL A 68 -0.51 4.53 -7.77
C VAL A 68 -1.61 3.77 -7.04
N LYS A 69 -1.36 2.53 -6.68
CA LYS A 69 -2.38 1.69 -6.01
C LYS A 69 -2.75 2.19 -4.62
N ILE A 70 -1.80 2.70 -3.85
CA ILE A 70 -2.13 3.21 -2.51
C ILE A 70 -3.03 4.46 -2.60
N VAL A 71 -2.93 5.24 -3.65
CA VAL A 71 -3.85 6.37 -3.89
C VAL A 71 -5.26 5.84 -4.09
N LYS A 72 -5.44 4.78 -4.88
CA LYS A 72 -6.75 4.14 -5.06
C LYS A 72 -7.29 3.61 -3.74
N VAL A 73 -6.44 2.95 -2.95
CA VAL A 73 -6.83 2.44 -1.62
C VAL A 73 -7.33 3.56 -0.72
N LYS A 74 -6.63 4.70 -0.69
CA LYS A 74 -7.04 5.87 0.08
C LYS A 74 -8.42 6.37 -0.34
N LEU A 75 -8.65 6.42 -1.65
CA LEU A 75 -9.93 6.84 -2.20
C LEU A 75 -11.04 5.87 -1.82
N GLN A 76 -10.79 4.58 -1.91
CA GLN A 76 -11.78 3.55 -1.54
C GLN A 76 -12.15 3.62 -0.06
N VAL A 77 -11.17 3.84 0.81
CA VAL A 77 -11.43 3.99 2.26
C VAL A 77 -12.25 5.26 2.52
N ARG A 78 -11.97 6.33 1.81
CA ARG A 78 -12.77 7.56 1.90
C ARG A 78 -14.20 7.33 1.45
N ILE A 79 -14.40 6.57 0.39
CA ILE A 79 -15.76 6.22 -0.09
C ILE A 79 -16.50 5.45 1.00
N ALA A 80 -15.85 4.49 1.65
CA ALA A 80 -16.45 3.71 2.73
C ALA A 80 -16.87 4.63 3.89
N LYS A 81 -16.03 5.60 4.23
CA LYS A 81 -16.36 6.59 5.27
C LYS A 81 -17.58 7.42 4.85
N ASP A 82 -17.59 7.92 3.61
CA ASP A 82 -18.69 8.76 3.12
C ASP A 82 -19.99 7.98 3.01
N LEU A 83 -19.92 6.67 2.77
CA LEU A 83 -21.08 5.77 2.81
C LEU A 83 -21.49 5.39 4.24
N LYS A 84 -20.79 5.93 5.23
CA LYS A 84 -21.05 5.72 6.67
C LYS A 84 -20.81 4.27 7.12
N GLU A 85 -19.92 3.57 6.45
CA GLU A 85 -19.51 2.23 6.83
C GLU A 85 -18.36 2.24 7.85
N LEU A 86 -17.69 3.39 8.02
CA LEU A 86 -16.60 3.58 8.98
C LEU A 86 -16.94 4.70 9.96
N HIS A 87 -16.71 4.46 11.25
CA HIS A 87 -16.72 5.53 12.25
C HIS A 87 -15.51 6.44 12.02
N ILE A 88 -15.64 7.70 12.47
CA ILE A 88 -14.55 8.68 12.27
C ILE A 88 -13.23 8.20 12.87
N ASN A 89 -13.29 7.53 14.02
CA ASN A 89 -12.07 7.01 14.66
C ASN A 89 -11.44 5.87 13.85
N GLN A 90 -12.26 5.00 13.26
CA GLN A 90 -11.77 3.94 12.37
C GLN A 90 -11.13 4.53 11.12
N TYR A 91 -11.77 5.52 10.54
CA TYR A 91 -11.23 6.22 9.37
C TYR A 91 -9.88 6.87 9.69
N ALA A 92 -9.80 7.58 10.81
CA ALA A 92 -8.56 8.26 11.22
C ALA A 92 -7.42 7.26 11.40
N PHE A 93 -7.70 6.12 12.02
CA PHE A 93 -6.71 5.06 12.22
C PHE A 93 -6.22 4.49 10.89
N LEU A 94 -7.15 4.18 9.98
CA LEU A 94 -6.80 3.68 8.65
C LEU A 94 -6.02 4.73 7.85
N ALA A 95 -6.38 6.00 7.97
CA ALA A 95 -5.69 7.10 7.29
C ALA A 95 -4.22 7.17 7.72
N GLU A 96 -3.94 7.01 9.01
CA GLU A 96 -2.58 6.97 9.53
C GLU A 96 -1.80 5.78 8.96
N MET A 97 -2.42 4.61 8.90
CA MET A 97 -1.79 3.41 8.35
C MET A 97 -1.47 3.59 6.87
N MET A 98 -2.41 4.14 6.10
CA MET A 98 -2.21 4.40 4.67
C MET A 98 -1.12 5.43 4.44
N GLU A 99 -1.05 6.46 5.29
CA GLU A 99 -0.02 7.48 5.20
C GLU A 99 1.36 6.91 5.49
N SER A 100 1.47 6.01 6.45
CA SER A 100 2.71 5.30 6.75
C SER A 100 3.21 4.51 5.53
N VAL A 101 2.32 3.78 4.87
CA VAL A 101 2.66 3.04 3.63
C VAL A 101 3.14 4.00 2.55
N SER A 102 2.41 5.10 2.33
CA SER A 102 2.76 6.10 1.32
C SER A 102 4.14 6.70 1.57
N LYS A 103 4.44 7.08 2.80
CA LYS A 103 5.74 7.68 3.16
C LYS A 103 6.88 6.70 2.92
N GLN A 104 6.69 5.44 3.29
CA GLN A 104 7.70 4.41 3.10
C GLN A 104 7.95 4.14 1.62
N LEU A 105 6.89 4.08 0.81
CA LEU A 105 7.02 3.92 -0.64
C LEU A 105 7.76 5.10 -1.26
N THR A 106 7.46 6.31 -0.83
CA THR A 106 8.13 7.52 -1.32
C THR A 106 9.62 7.51 -0.97
N SER A 107 9.96 7.14 0.28
CA SER A 107 11.34 7.03 0.71
C SER A 107 12.11 5.97 -0.08
N TRP A 108 11.47 4.83 -0.31
CA TRP A 108 12.06 3.74 -1.07
C TRP A 108 12.31 4.17 -2.52
N MET A 109 11.33 4.84 -3.12
CA MET A 109 11.47 5.39 -4.47
C MET A 109 12.67 6.33 -4.58
N LYS A 110 12.79 7.28 -3.65
CA LYS A 110 13.91 8.24 -3.62
C LYS A 110 15.25 7.54 -3.49
N SER A 111 15.32 6.52 -2.63
CA SER A 111 16.52 5.74 -2.43
C SER A 111 16.94 5.02 -3.72
N GLU A 112 15.99 4.40 -4.42
CA GLU A 112 16.28 3.67 -5.66
C GLU A 112 16.63 4.60 -6.82
N GLN A 113 16.01 5.77 -6.90
CA GLN A 113 16.36 6.79 -7.89
C GLN A 113 17.78 7.29 -7.68
N LYS A 114 18.17 7.50 -6.43
CA LYS A 114 19.53 7.93 -6.10
C LYS A 114 20.56 6.86 -6.47
N LYS A 115 20.25 5.59 -6.23
CA LYS A 115 21.13 4.48 -6.62
C LYS A 115 21.32 4.42 -8.13
N GLU A 116 20.26 4.62 -8.91
CA GLU A 116 20.34 4.62 -10.37
C GLU A 116 21.20 5.78 -10.88
N GLN A 117 21.02 6.98 -10.33
CA GLN A 117 21.84 8.14 -10.70
C GLN A 117 23.31 7.90 -10.41
N ASN A 118 23.62 7.34 -9.25
CA ASN A 118 24.99 7.02 -8.87
C ASN A 118 25.60 5.98 -9.79
N PHE A 119 24.82 4.99 -10.19
CA PHE A 119 25.26 3.95 -11.12
C PHE A 119 25.57 4.53 -12.50
N GLU A 120 24.70 5.39 -13.03
CA GLU A 120 24.89 6.06 -14.32
C GLU A 120 26.15 6.95 -14.31
N GLN A 121 26.39 7.66 -13.22
CA GLN A 121 27.59 8.50 -13.09
C GLN A 121 28.87 7.69 -13.07
N LYS A 122 28.85 6.49 -12.50
CA LYS A 122 30.03 5.61 -12.47
C LYS A 122 30.36 5.03 -13.84
N GLU A 123 29.37 4.89 -14.73
CA GLU A 123 29.60 4.38 -16.08
C GLU A 123 30.14 5.44 -17.03
N LYS A 124 30.01 6.71 -16.66
CA LYS A 124 30.57 7.82 -17.43
C LYS A 124 32.01 8.11 -17.00
#